data_2e181bd7a2b3dbc7bc31d139c2cde64f
#
_entry.id   2e181bd7a2b3dbc7bc31d139c2cde64f
#
_cell.length_a   1.000
_cell.length_b   1.000
_cell.length_c   1.000
_cell.angle_alpha   90.00
_cell.angle_beta   90.00
_cell.angle_gamma   90.00
#
_symmetry.space_group_name_H-M   'P 1'
#
loop_
_entity.id
_entity.type
_entity.pdbx_description
1 polymer ?
#
loop_
_entity_poly.entity_id
_entity_poly.type
_entity_poly.pdbx_seq_one_letter_code
_entity_poly.pdbx_strand_id
1 'polypeptide(L)'
;MTEYSINANLENNYNLCNHFGNYHDNMNSKSEIHNEESIIIVDFGSQFSHLIARRLREINIYSILISPSSDFDAVKRLNPKGIILSGGPYSVYDTNAPLAPDWVYTSNLPILGICYGMQLITHQLNGKVTASSKREYGHAKLNKKSLSTTLLDSIDDNNDVWMSHGDKIDSLPIDFECIASTENTPFAVIRKDNIYGLQFHPEVSHTTEGYKIIHNFL
;
A
#
# COMPACT_ATOMS: atom_id res chain seq x y z
N MET A 1 38.99 -10.35 4.57
CA MET A 1 38.42 -11.61 4.99
C MET A 1 37.15 -11.27 5.75
N THR A 2 35.97 -11.41 5.28
CA THR A 2 35.31 -12.26 4.29
C THR A 2 34.06 -11.54 3.80
N GLU A 3 33.93 -11.42 2.48
CA GLU A 3 32.68 -11.09 1.80
C GLU A 3 31.69 -12.22 2.07
N TYR A 4 30.50 -11.88 2.58
CA TYR A 4 29.34 -12.76 2.55
C TYR A 4 28.30 -12.17 1.61
N SER A 5 28.13 -12.86 0.52
CA SER A 5 27.27 -12.65 -0.61
C SER A 5 25.79 -12.56 -0.24
N ILE A 6 25.16 -11.44 -0.63
CA ILE A 6 23.70 -11.20 -0.61
C ILE A 6 23.10 -11.74 -1.94
N ASN A 7 23.19 -13.04 -2.18
CA ASN A 7 22.59 -13.63 -3.39
C ASN A 7 21.71 -14.87 -3.13
N ALA A 8 21.32 -15.13 -1.87
CA ALA A 8 20.59 -16.36 -1.51
C ALA A 8 19.06 -16.19 -1.28
N ASN A 9 18.49 -15.00 -1.43
CA ASN A 9 17.07 -14.76 -1.04
C ASN A 9 16.07 -14.67 -2.20
N LEU A 10 16.50 -14.75 -3.45
CA LEU A 10 15.56 -14.74 -4.58
C LEU A 10 15.10 -16.15 -5.01
N GLU A 11 15.85 -17.20 -4.71
CA GLU A 11 15.47 -18.57 -5.09
C GLU A 11 14.54 -19.28 -4.10
N ASN A 12 14.48 -18.84 -2.84
CA ASN A 12 13.66 -19.52 -1.82
C ASN A 12 12.18 -19.14 -1.80
N ASN A 13 11.75 -18.09 -2.49
CA ASN A 13 10.34 -17.72 -2.58
C ASN A 13 9.57 -18.43 -3.70
N TYR A 14 10.25 -19.12 -4.61
CA TYR A 14 9.60 -19.92 -5.67
C TYR A 14 9.14 -21.31 -5.21
N ASN A 15 9.62 -21.81 -4.07
CA ASN A 15 9.38 -23.20 -3.64
C ASN A 15 8.21 -23.41 -2.67
N LEU A 16 7.47 -22.38 -2.28
CA LEU A 16 6.34 -22.52 -1.34
C LEU A 16 4.95 -22.66 -2.01
N CYS A 17 4.88 -22.62 -3.34
CA CYS A 17 3.62 -22.82 -4.09
C CYS A 17 3.45 -24.20 -4.74
N ASN A 18 4.39 -25.14 -4.60
CA ASN A 18 4.32 -26.42 -5.26
C ASN A 18 3.99 -27.58 -4.32
N HIS A 19 2.83 -27.54 -3.67
CA HIS A 19 2.27 -28.73 -3.04
C HIS A 19 0.78 -28.82 -3.33
N PHE A 20 0.44 -29.15 -4.61
CA PHE A 20 -0.77 -29.91 -4.98
C PHE A 20 -0.75 -30.15 -6.50
N GLY A 21 -0.58 -31.44 -6.86
CA GLY A 21 -0.97 -31.95 -8.17
C GLY A 21 0.15 -32.23 -9.16
N ASN A 22 0.58 -33.52 -9.21
CA ASN A 22 1.36 -34.09 -10.32
C ASN A 22 0.60 -33.95 -11.64
N TYR A 23 1.20 -33.26 -12.62
CA TYR A 23 1.02 -33.56 -14.04
C TYR A 23 2.38 -33.47 -14.73
N HIS A 24 2.85 -34.63 -15.21
CA HIS A 24 3.97 -34.78 -16.15
C HIS A 24 3.53 -34.32 -17.55
N ASP A 25 4.54 -33.75 -18.26
CA ASP A 25 4.69 -33.57 -19.70
C ASP A 25 4.27 -32.22 -20.31
N ASN A 26 5.27 -31.41 -20.61
CA ASN A 26 5.75 -30.96 -21.92
C ASN A 26 6.59 -29.70 -21.76
N MET A 27 7.93 -29.88 -21.85
CA MET A 27 8.87 -28.77 -22.06
C MET A 27 8.72 -28.26 -23.50
N ASN A 28 7.89 -27.25 -23.69
CA ASN A 28 7.92 -26.28 -24.78
C ASN A 28 6.94 -25.13 -24.42
N SER A 29 7.23 -24.36 -23.37
CA SER A 29 6.47 -23.17 -23.06
C SER A 29 7.24 -21.93 -23.43
N LYS A 30 6.82 -21.31 -24.56
CA LYS A 30 6.85 -19.86 -24.71
C LYS A 30 6.39 -19.25 -23.37
N SER A 31 7.11 -18.25 -22.87
CA SER A 31 6.73 -17.48 -21.71
C SER A 31 5.23 -17.13 -21.75
N GLU A 32 4.42 -17.85 -21.00
CA GLU A 32 3.02 -17.45 -20.78
C GLU A 32 3.08 -16.10 -20.08
N ILE A 33 2.71 -15.06 -20.82
CA ILE A 33 2.41 -13.75 -20.28
C ILE A 33 1.22 -14.02 -19.36
N HIS A 34 1.40 -13.86 -18.05
CA HIS A 34 0.31 -13.91 -17.10
C HIS A 34 -0.67 -12.80 -17.49
N ASN A 35 -1.78 -13.20 -18.09
CA ASN A 35 -2.81 -12.29 -18.59
C ASN A 35 -3.78 -11.87 -17.46
N GLU A 36 -3.52 -12.33 -16.24
CA GLU A 36 -4.32 -12.00 -15.07
C GLU A 36 -4.03 -10.58 -14.60
N GLU A 37 -5.11 -9.86 -14.35
CA GLU A 37 -5.03 -8.51 -13.75
C GLU A 37 -4.47 -8.59 -12.35
N SER A 38 -3.56 -7.69 -11.99
CA SER A 38 -2.90 -7.73 -10.70
C SER A 38 -2.93 -6.39 -9.95
N ILE A 39 -2.89 -6.46 -8.64
CA ILE A 39 -2.58 -5.31 -7.77
C ILE A 39 -1.12 -5.43 -7.31
N ILE A 40 -0.36 -4.39 -7.59
CA ILE A 40 1.04 -4.33 -7.16
C ILE A 40 1.11 -3.73 -5.77
N ILE A 41 1.79 -4.41 -4.86
CA ILE A 41 2.08 -3.90 -3.51
C ILE A 41 3.57 -3.57 -3.46
N VAL A 42 3.90 -2.28 -3.38
CA VAL A 42 5.27 -1.83 -3.15
C VAL A 42 5.56 -1.94 -1.65
N ASP A 43 6.50 -2.81 -1.28
CA ASP A 43 6.80 -3.14 0.11
C ASP A 43 7.94 -2.27 0.67
N PHE A 44 7.60 -1.39 1.61
CA PHE A 44 8.55 -0.53 2.32
C PHE A 44 9.02 -1.11 3.66
N GLY A 45 8.93 -2.42 3.85
CA GLY A 45 9.39 -3.11 5.05
C GLY A 45 8.34 -3.16 6.16
N SER A 46 7.06 -3.03 5.83
CA SER A 46 5.98 -3.23 6.80
C SER A 46 5.82 -4.69 7.18
N GLN A 47 5.70 -4.97 8.46
CA GLN A 47 5.28 -6.30 8.93
C GLN A 47 3.85 -6.68 8.46
N PHE A 48 3.08 -5.73 7.93
CA PHE A 48 1.71 -5.94 7.44
C PHE A 48 1.59 -6.06 5.91
N SER A 49 2.68 -5.94 5.14
CA SER A 49 2.62 -6.03 3.67
C SER A 49 2.03 -7.34 3.17
N HIS A 50 2.40 -8.47 3.79
CA HIS A 50 1.80 -9.77 3.48
C HIS A 50 0.32 -9.86 3.88
N LEU A 51 -0.11 -9.11 4.89
CA LEU A 51 -1.51 -9.05 5.30
C LEU A 51 -2.35 -8.29 4.27
N ILE A 52 -1.81 -7.21 3.68
CA ILE A 52 -2.45 -6.52 2.54
C ILE A 52 -2.69 -7.52 1.39
N ALA A 53 -1.65 -8.26 1.00
CA ALA A 53 -1.76 -9.28 -0.05
C ALA A 53 -2.79 -10.36 0.29
N ARG A 54 -2.85 -10.78 1.55
CA ARG A 54 -3.85 -11.74 2.01
C ARG A 54 -5.27 -11.19 1.90
N ARG A 55 -5.52 -9.95 2.30
CA ARG A 55 -6.84 -9.30 2.18
C ARG A 55 -7.31 -9.21 0.74
N LEU A 56 -6.42 -8.88 -0.20
CA LEU A 56 -6.74 -8.88 -1.63
C LEU A 56 -7.10 -10.28 -2.14
N ARG A 57 -6.38 -11.31 -1.73
CA ARG A 57 -6.68 -12.71 -2.10
C ARG A 57 -7.98 -13.22 -1.51
N GLU A 58 -8.35 -12.80 -0.31
CA GLU A 58 -9.64 -13.14 0.32
C GLU A 58 -10.85 -12.65 -0.51
N ILE A 59 -10.63 -11.64 -1.37
CA ILE A 59 -11.63 -11.13 -2.34
C ILE A 59 -11.32 -11.52 -3.80
N ASN A 60 -10.52 -12.56 -3.99
CA ASN A 60 -10.15 -13.13 -5.29
C ASN A 60 -9.36 -12.15 -6.19
N ILE A 61 -8.63 -11.21 -5.62
CA ILE A 61 -7.75 -10.29 -6.35
C ILE A 61 -6.31 -10.81 -6.30
N TYR A 62 -5.74 -11.02 -7.48
CA TYR A 62 -4.34 -11.39 -7.60
C TYR A 62 -3.44 -10.22 -7.21
N SER A 63 -2.45 -10.46 -6.37
CA SER A 63 -1.56 -9.41 -5.85
C SER A 63 -0.13 -9.87 -5.75
N ILE A 64 0.80 -8.96 -6.04
CA ILE A 64 2.24 -9.22 -6.08
C ILE A 64 2.96 -8.18 -5.23
N LEU A 65 3.80 -8.66 -4.30
CA LEU A 65 4.71 -7.79 -3.55
C LEU A 65 5.97 -7.56 -4.38
N ILE A 66 6.38 -6.30 -4.47
CA ILE A 66 7.62 -5.89 -5.15
C ILE A 66 8.46 -4.96 -4.25
N SER A 67 9.76 -4.92 -4.54
CA SER A 67 10.67 -3.93 -3.92
C SER A 67 10.44 -2.53 -4.49
N PRO A 68 10.67 -1.44 -3.72
CA PRO A 68 10.72 -0.08 -4.26
C PRO A 68 11.75 0.12 -5.38
N SER A 69 12.77 -0.75 -5.46
CA SER A 69 13.79 -0.72 -6.52
C SER A 69 13.38 -1.47 -7.79
N SER A 70 12.14 -1.99 -7.88
CA SER A 70 11.68 -2.76 -9.05
C SER A 70 11.55 -1.87 -10.29
N ASP A 71 12.02 -2.41 -11.42
CA ASP A 71 11.93 -1.76 -12.72
C ASP A 71 10.50 -1.78 -13.27
N PHE A 72 10.07 -0.66 -13.88
CA PHE A 72 8.70 -0.53 -14.41
C PHE A 72 8.40 -1.49 -15.56
N ASP A 73 9.37 -1.78 -16.43
CA ASP A 73 9.16 -2.71 -17.53
C ASP A 73 8.94 -4.15 -17.04
N ALA A 74 9.54 -4.51 -15.91
CA ALA A 74 9.23 -5.76 -15.24
C ALA A 74 7.80 -5.76 -14.64
N VAL A 75 7.41 -4.66 -14.01
CA VAL A 75 6.07 -4.50 -13.40
C VAL A 75 4.97 -4.48 -14.45
N LYS A 76 5.16 -3.82 -15.60
CA LYS A 76 4.17 -3.81 -16.70
C LYS A 76 3.78 -5.21 -17.18
N ARG A 77 4.73 -6.16 -17.19
CA ARG A 77 4.46 -7.55 -17.61
C ARG A 77 3.51 -8.30 -16.68
N LEU A 78 3.27 -7.75 -15.48
CA LEU A 78 2.35 -8.31 -14.47
C LEU A 78 0.90 -7.80 -14.67
N ASN A 79 0.61 -7.06 -15.75
CA ASN A 79 -0.71 -6.49 -16.05
C ASN A 79 -1.34 -5.72 -14.86
N PRO A 80 -0.63 -4.71 -14.29
CA PRO A 80 -1.09 -4.01 -13.10
C PRO A 80 -2.36 -3.20 -13.37
N LYS A 81 -3.32 -3.24 -12.45
CA LYS A 81 -4.56 -2.44 -12.46
C LYS A 81 -4.60 -1.41 -11.34
N GLY A 82 -3.75 -1.55 -10.35
CA GLY A 82 -3.61 -0.60 -9.25
C GLY A 82 -2.33 -0.86 -8.46
N ILE A 83 -1.96 0.12 -7.67
CA ILE A 83 -0.74 0.12 -6.86
C ILE A 83 -1.10 0.41 -5.41
N ILE A 84 -0.61 -0.41 -4.50
CA ILE A 84 -0.68 -0.15 -3.06
C ILE A 84 0.73 0.14 -2.56
N LEU A 85 0.93 1.28 -1.92
CA LEU A 85 2.15 1.62 -1.19
C LEU A 85 1.95 1.20 0.26
N SER A 86 2.73 0.25 0.73
CA SER A 86 2.58 -0.30 2.09
C SER A 86 2.99 0.69 3.17
N GLY A 87 2.72 0.35 4.42
CA GLY A 87 3.36 0.97 5.56
C GLY A 87 4.87 0.71 5.59
N GLY A 88 5.56 1.29 6.56
CA GLY A 88 6.99 1.10 6.76
C GLY A 88 7.46 1.68 8.11
N PRO A 89 8.62 1.26 8.60
CA PRO A 89 9.16 1.72 9.89
C PRO A 89 9.93 3.05 9.80
N TYR A 90 9.97 3.67 8.62
CA TYR A 90 10.80 4.85 8.33
C TYR A 90 10.02 6.15 8.48
N SER A 91 10.76 7.26 8.65
CA SER A 91 10.25 8.61 8.42
C SER A 91 10.65 9.09 7.04
N VAL A 92 9.73 9.67 6.28
CA VAL A 92 9.96 10.06 4.86
C VAL A 92 11.06 11.11 4.68
N TYR A 93 11.46 11.79 5.74
CA TYR A 93 12.53 12.79 5.75
C TYR A 93 13.89 12.21 6.22
N ASP A 94 13.97 10.93 6.54
CA ASP A 94 15.23 10.27 6.88
C ASP A 94 16.08 10.07 5.62
N THR A 95 17.40 10.27 5.74
CA THR A 95 18.32 10.25 4.59
C THR A 95 18.30 8.94 3.78
N ASN A 96 17.99 7.81 4.45
CA ASN A 96 17.97 6.50 3.82
C ASN A 96 16.54 5.90 3.74
N ALA A 97 15.53 6.73 3.90
CA ALA A 97 14.14 6.26 3.80
C ALA A 97 13.86 5.77 2.35
N PRO A 98 13.29 4.58 2.16
CA PRO A 98 12.94 4.11 0.83
C PRO A 98 11.81 4.95 0.26
N LEU A 99 12.02 5.52 -0.94
CA LEU A 99 11.03 6.29 -1.67
C LEU A 99 10.25 5.41 -2.65
N ALA A 100 9.05 5.85 -3.00
CA ALA A 100 8.32 5.25 -4.11
C ALA A 100 9.03 5.64 -5.43
N PRO A 101 9.22 4.71 -6.37
CA PRO A 101 9.84 5.03 -7.64
C PRO A 101 8.93 5.94 -8.48
N ASP A 102 9.51 6.81 -9.29
CA ASP A 102 8.79 7.85 -10.06
C ASP A 102 7.69 7.28 -10.96
N TRP A 103 7.90 6.06 -11.46
CA TRP A 103 6.90 5.40 -12.33
C TRP A 103 5.56 5.15 -11.62
N VAL A 104 5.53 5.06 -10.28
CA VAL A 104 4.29 4.92 -9.51
C VAL A 104 3.35 6.08 -9.83
N TYR A 105 3.88 7.31 -9.81
CA TYR A 105 3.07 8.53 -10.01
C TYR A 105 2.83 8.86 -11.49
N THR A 106 3.61 8.28 -12.41
CA THR A 106 3.49 8.52 -13.86
C THR A 106 2.80 7.39 -14.62
N SER A 107 2.45 6.30 -13.94
CA SER A 107 1.81 5.12 -14.54
C SER A 107 0.35 5.32 -14.92
N ASN A 108 -0.33 6.35 -14.40
CA ASN A 108 -1.78 6.60 -14.49
C ASN A 108 -2.65 5.48 -13.85
N LEU A 109 -2.06 4.59 -13.07
CA LEU A 109 -2.79 3.57 -12.32
C LEU A 109 -3.37 4.18 -11.02
N PRO A 110 -4.50 3.65 -10.52
CA PRO A 110 -4.96 3.97 -9.17
C PRO A 110 -3.91 3.65 -8.12
N ILE A 111 -3.75 4.56 -7.14
CA ILE A 111 -2.76 4.42 -6.06
C ILE A 111 -3.45 4.51 -4.70
N LEU A 112 -3.13 3.58 -3.81
CA LEU A 112 -3.50 3.62 -2.40
C LEU A 112 -2.25 3.61 -1.52
N GLY A 113 -1.97 4.69 -0.81
CA GLY A 113 -0.92 4.74 0.20
C GLY A 113 -1.45 4.42 1.59
N ILE A 114 -0.83 3.48 2.30
CA ILE A 114 -1.19 3.08 3.66
C ILE A 114 -0.10 3.52 4.62
N CYS A 115 -0.43 4.31 5.63
CA CYS A 115 0.46 4.80 6.68
C CYS A 115 1.71 5.48 6.08
N TYR A 116 2.87 4.83 6.08
CA TYR A 116 4.08 5.33 5.42
C TYR A 116 3.86 5.61 3.93
N GLY A 117 3.10 4.76 3.22
CA GLY A 117 2.74 4.98 1.82
C GLY A 117 1.97 6.28 1.58
N MET A 118 1.05 6.66 2.49
CA MET A 118 0.38 7.96 2.44
C MET A 118 1.35 9.13 2.68
N GLN A 119 2.27 8.95 3.61
CA GLN A 119 3.30 9.95 3.90
C GLN A 119 4.27 10.13 2.73
N LEU A 120 4.61 9.04 2.00
CA LEU A 120 5.39 9.11 0.75
C LEU A 120 4.66 9.89 -0.34
N ILE A 121 3.38 9.60 -0.58
CA ILE A 121 2.55 10.37 -1.53
C ILE A 121 2.60 11.85 -1.17
N THR A 122 2.38 12.17 0.10
CA THR A 122 2.40 13.56 0.58
C THR A 122 3.77 14.20 0.35
N HIS A 123 4.84 13.55 0.77
CA HIS A 123 6.20 14.08 0.69
C HIS A 123 6.68 14.26 -0.76
N GLN A 124 6.52 13.23 -1.59
CA GLN A 124 7.02 13.24 -2.97
C GLN A 124 6.20 14.15 -3.91
N LEU A 125 4.94 14.44 -3.56
CA LEU A 125 4.09 15.38 -4.30
C LEU A 125 4.10 16.80 -3.70
N ASN A 126 5.14 17.15 -2.92
CA ASN A 126 5.40 18.47 -2.35
C ASN A 126 4.43 18.91 -1.24
N GLY A 127 3.80 17.99 -0.53
CA GLY A 127 3.22 18.24 0.79
C GLY A 127 4.28 18.18 1.89
N LYS A 128 3.86 18.29 3.13
CA LYS A 128 4.76 18.32 4.28
C LYS A 128 4.39 17.27 5.32
N VAL A 129 5.35 16.45 5.69
CA VAL A 129 5.29 15.47 6.77
C VAL A 129 6.28 15.87 7.86
N THR A 130 5.88 15.76 9.11
CA THR A 130 6.68 16.12 10.27
C THR A 130 6.52 15.12 11.39
N ALA A 131 7.53 15.05 12.27
CA ALA A 131 7.41 14.28 13.50
C ALA A 131 6.25 14.80 14.36
N SER A 132 5.41 13.91 14.86
CA SER A 132 4.35 14.29 15.78
C SER A 132 4.84 14.24 17.22
N SER A 133 4.51 15.28 18.00
CA SER A 133 4.70 15.26 19.45
C SER A 133 3.75 14.27 20.16
N LYS A 134 2.62 13.97 19.52
CA LYS A 134 1.66 12.95 19.95
C LYS A 134 1.67 11.82 18.94
N ARG A 135 2.37 10.73 19.26
CA ARG A 135 2.30 9.49 18.48
C ARG A 135 0.92 8.88 18.66
N GLU A 136 0.36 8.34 17.59
CA GLU A 136 -0.97 7.73 17.64
C GLU A 136 -0.86 6.23 17.36
N TYR A 137 -1.18 5.44 18.39
CA TYR A 137 -1.19 3.99 18.34
C TYR A 137 -2.49 3.46 18.94
N GLY A 138 -3.16 2.56 18.24
CA GLY A 138 -4.39 1.94 18.71
C GLY A 138 -5.63 2.42 17.98
N HIS A 139 -6.78 2.29 18.63
CA HIS A 139 -8.08 2.63 18.06
C HIS A 139 -8.29 4.14 17.98
N ALA A 140 -8.82 4.58 16.84
CA ALA A 140 -9.33 5.93 16.64
C ALA A 140 -10.69 5.88 15.92
N LYS A 141 -11.51 6.92 16.09
CA LYS A 141 -12.79 7.06 15.38
C LYS A 141 -12.59 7.89 14.12
N LEU A 142 -13.02 7.34 12.98
CA LEU A 142 -12.94 8.00 11.69
C LEU A 142 -14.14 8.94 11.50
N ASN A 143 -13.88 10.23 11.32
CA ASN A 143 -14.90 11.24 11.06
C ASN A 143 -14.84 11.65 9.58
N LYS A 144 -15.85 11.28 8.81
CA LYS A 144 -15.94 11.63 7.38
C LYS A 144 -16.24 13.11 7.20
N LYS A 145 -15.51 13.75 6.27
CA LYS A 145 -15.70 15.18 5.92
C LYS A 145 -16.48 15.34 4.61
N SER A 146 -16.51 14.31 3.78
CA SER A 146 -17.25 14.30 2.51
C SER A 146 -18.16 13.09 2.45
N LEU A 147 -19.38 13.26 1.94
CA LEU A 147 -20.35 12.17 1.75
C LEU A 147 -20.20 11.47 0.39
N SER A 148 -19.36 12.00 -0.49
CA SER A 148 -19.21 11.52 -1.87
C SER A 148 -17.75 11.15 -2.16
N THR A 149 -17.32 10.00 -1.64
CA THR A 149 -16.01 9.45 -2.01
C THR A 149 -16.14 7.95 -2.22
N THR A 150 -15.77 7.47 -3.39
CA THR A 150 -15.80 6.03 -3.71
C THR A 150 -15.09 5.18 -2.65
N LEU A 151 -13.92 5.62 -2.15
CA LEU A 151 -13.13 4.86 -1.17
C LEU A 151 -13.85 4.64 0.17
N LEU A 152 -14.67 5.59 0.62
CA LEU A 152 -15.41 5.51 1.89
C LEU A 152 -16.90 5.24 1.70
N ASP A 153 -17.31 4.75 0.53
CA ASP A 153 -18.69 4.38 0.28
C ASP A 153 -19.10 3.21 1.18
N SER A 154 -20.29 3.33 1.75
CA SER A 154 -20.83 2.32 2.69
C SER A 154 -19.97 2.07 3.94
N ILE A 155 -19.05 2.98 4.27
CA ILE A 155 -18.34 2.99 5.55
C ILE A 155 -19.14 3.87 6.51
N ASP A 156 -19.40 3.39 7.70
CA ASP A 156 -20.11 4.16 8.71
C ASP A 156 -19.27 5.32 9.24
N ASP A 157 -19.90 6.44 9.56
CA ASP A 157 -19.24 7.51 10.31
C ASP A 157 -18.89 7.00 11.72
N ASN A 158 -17.81 7.52 12.31
CA ASN A 158 -17.26 7.04 13.58
C ASN A 158 -16.80 5.56 13.58
N ASN A 159 -16.49 4.99 12.41
CA ASN A 159 -15.91 3.66 12.29
C ASN A 159 -14.58 3.58 13.04
N ASP A 160 -14.33 2.43 13.67
CA ASP A 160 -13.06 2.15 14.32
C ASP A 160 -11.96 1.86 13.30
N VAL A 161 -10.86 2.61 13.41
CA VAL A 161 -9.66 2.44 12.60
C VAL A 161 -8.43 2.26 13.50
N TRP A 162 -7.43 1.50 13.01
CA TRP A 162 -6.20 1.24 13.74
C TRP A 162 -5.07 2.16 13.29
N MET A 163 -4.64 3.01 14.18
CA MET A 163 -3.50 3.92 14.00
C MET A 163 -2.19 3.28 14.48
N SER A 164 -1.11 3.53 13.75
CA SER A 164 0.24 3.06 14.13
C SER A 164 1.29 3.98 13.49
N HIS A 165 1.35 5.25 13.93
CA HIS A 165 2.27 6.22 13.35
C HIS A 165 2.86 7.20 14.35
N GLY A 166 4.12 7.60 14.11
CA GLY A 166 4.84 8.61 14.87
C GLY A 166 4.95 9.95 14.15
N ASP A 167 4.72 9.97 12.84
CA ASP A 167 4.76 11.15 11.99
C ASP A 167 3.36 11.57 11.56
N LYS A 168 3.18 12.84 11.24
CA LYS A 168 1.91 13.39 10.78
C LYS A 168 2.07 14.22 9.51
N ILE A 169 1.01 14.30 8.74
CA ILE A 169 0.91 15.26 7.65
C ILE A 169 0.63 16.63 8.25
N ASP A 170 1.48 17.60 7.90
CA ASP A 170 1.38 19.00 8.31
C ASP A 170 0.62 19.83 7.26
N SER A 171 0.90 19.56 5.97
CA SER A 171 0.16 20.16 4.85
C SER A 171 0.03 19.18 3.69
N LEU A 172 -1.12 19.21 3.04
CA LEU A 172 -1.39 18.40 1.85
C LEU A 172 -0.64 18.94 0.62
N PRO A 173 -0.32 18.07 -0.36
CA PRO A 173 0.08 18.52 -1.68
C PRO A 173 -1.04 19.31 -2.37
N ILE A 174 -0.69 20.07 -3.41
CA ILE A 174 -1.65 20.84 -4.21
C ILE A 174 -2.71 19.90 -4.81
N ASP A 175 -3.98 20.33 -4.77
CA ASP A 175 -5.18 19.65 -5.26
C ASP A 175 -5.57 18.38 -4.48
N PHE A 176 -4.86 18.04 -3.40
CA PHE A 176 -5.35 17.00 -2.50
C PHE A 176 -6.40 17.53 -1.54
N GLU A 177 -7.43 16.75 -1.32
CA GLU A 177 -8.47 17.02 -0.34
C GLU A 177 -8.41 16.03 0.83
N CYS A 178 -8.82 16.50 2.00
CA CYS A 178 -9.01 15.65 3.16
C CYS A 178 -10.46 15.16 3.20
N ILE A 179 -10.68 13.86 3.05
CA ILE A 179 -12.01 13.26 3.05
C ILE A 179 -12.42 12.63 4.38
N ALA A 180 -11.46 12.40 5.28
CA ALA A 180 -11.74 12.00 6.67
C ALA A 180 -10.62 12.39 7.62
N SER A 181 -10.96 12.54 8.90
CA SER A 181 -10.03 12.84 10.01
C SER A 181 -10.33 11.95 11.21
N THR A 182 -9.42 11.93 12.20
CA THR A 182 -9.69 11.47 13.56
C THR A 182 -9.52 12.62 14.54
N GLU A 183 -9.71 12.38 15.84
CA GLU A 183 -9.50 13.40 16.86
C GLU A 183 -8.08 13.97 16.84
N ASN A 184 -7.07 13.12 16.65
CA ASN A 184 -5.65 13.52 16.70
C ASN A 184 -4.98 13.61 15.32
N THR A 185 -5.58 13.06 14.26
CA THR A 185 -5.06 13.07 12.91
C THR A 185 -5.99 13.85 11.97
N PRO A 186 -5.67 15.14 11.67
CA PRO A 186 -6.48 15.99 10.81
C PRO A 186 -6.65 15.47 9.38
N PHE A 187 -5.68 14.70 8.90
CA PHE A 187 -5.62 14.10 7.57
C PHE A 187 -5.55 12.58 7.69
N ALA A 188 -6.65 11.93 8.11
CA ALA A 188 -6.69 10.47 8.24
C ALA A 188 -6.91 9.77 6.90
N VAL A 189 -7.64 10.42 5.98
CA VAL A 189 -7.83 9.98 4.59
C VAL A 189 -7.72 11.19 3.67
N ILE A 190 -6.88 11.06 2.63
CA ILE A 190 -6.68 12.08 1.61
C ILE A 190 -6.94 11.50 0.21
N ARG A 191 -7.28 12.39 -0.73
CA ARG A 191 -7.55 12.01 -2.11
C ARG A 191 -7.14 13.12 -3.08
N LYS A 192 -6.69 12.69 -4.26
CA LYS A 192 -6.65 13.49 -5.50
C LYS A 192 -6.88 12.54 -6.68
N ASP A 193 -7.93 12.77 -7.46
CA ASP A 193 -8.30 11.91 -8.59
C ASP A 193 -8.40 10.43 -8.19
N ASN A 194 -7.51 9.58 -8.72
CA ASN A 194 -7.39 8.15 -8.43
C ASN A 194 -6.24 7.82 -7.43
N ILE A 195 -5.71 8.83 -6.74
CA ILE A 195 -4.69 8.67 -5.70
C ILE A 195 -5.34 8.87 -4.32
N TYR A 196 -5.20 7.85 -3.48
CA TYR A 196 -5.74 7.84 -2.12
C TYR A 196 -4.63 7.61 -1.10
N GLY A 197 -4.78 8.19 0.09
CA GLY A 197 -3.91 7.92 1.22
C GLY A 197 -4.70 7.66 2.49
N LEU A 198 -4.30 6.65 3.25
CA LEU A 198 -4.83 6.28 4.56
C LEU A 198 -3.72 6.36 5.60
N GLN A 199 -3.92 7.10 6.69
CA GLN A 199 -2.96 7.13 7.79
C GLN A 199 -3.08 5.89 8.69
N PHE A 200 -4.22 5.24 8.68
CA PHE A 200 -4.50 4.00 9.40
C PHE A 200 -4.29 2.75 8.54
N HIS A 201 -4.35 1.60 9.17
CA HIS A 201 -4.16 0.29 8.56
C HIS A 201 -5.50 -0.41 8.28
N PRO A 202 -6.01 -0.42 7.02
CA PRO A 202 -7.26 -1.10 6.68
C PRO A 202 -7.12 -2.62 6.67
N GLU A 203 -5.90 -3.14 6.54
CA GLU A 203 -5.59 -4.57 6.44
C GLU A 203 -5.71 -5.32 7.76
N VAL A 204 -5.62 -4.63 8.90
CA VAL A 204 -5.66 -5.26 10.23
C VAL A 204 -7.10 -5.44 10.72
N SER A 205 -7.33 -6.46 11.54
CA SER A 205 -8.67 -6.77 12.08
C SER A 205 -9.25 -5.70 13.00
N HIS A 206 -8.40 -4.81 13.54
CA HIS A 206 -8.82 -3.71 14.40
C HIS A 206 -9.45 -2.53 13.64
N THR A 207 -9.31 -2.47 12.30
CA THR A 207 -10.09 -1.57 11.44
C THR A 207 -11.34 -2.32 11.01
N THR A 208 -12.47 -1.97 11.62
CA THR A 208 -13.70 -2.78 11.55
C THR A 208 -14.20 -2.96 10.12
N GLU A 209 -14.18 -1.90 9.29
CA GLU A 209 -14.62 -1.95 7.90
C GLU A 209 -13.45 -1.87 6.89
N GLY A 210 -12.24 -2.24 7.34
CA GLY A 210 -11.03 -2.16 6.52
C GLY A 210 -11.13 -2.97 5.22
N TYR A 211 -11.81 -4.10 5.26
CA TYR A 211 -12.13 -4.91 4.10
C TYR A 211 -12.92 -4.13 3.03
N LYS A 212 -13.96 -3.39 3.43
CA LYS A 212 -14.74 -2.57 2.49
C LYS A 212 -13.89 -1.46 1.87
N ILE A 213 -13.02 -0.82 2.66
CA ILE A 213 -12.13 0.22 2.16
C ILE A 213 -11.19 -0.33 1.09
N ILE A 214 -10.59 -1.50 1.32
CA ILE A 214 -9.74 -2.17 0.32
C ILE A 214 -10.57 -2.55 -0.92
N HIS A 215 -11.78 -3.06 -0.75
CA HIS A 215 -12.68 -3.40 -1.86
C HIS A 215 -13.09 -2.17 -2.67
N ASN A 216 -13.36 -1.04 -2.03
CA ASN A 216 -13.76 0.21 -2.69
C ASN A 216 -12.63 0.85 -3.50
N PHE A 217 -11.38 0.50 -3.21
CA PHE A 217 -10.21 0.95 -3.98
C PHE A 217 -10.11 0.22 -5.33
N LEU A 218 -10.62 -1.00 -5.42
CA LEU A 218 -10.53 -1.88 -6.60
C LEU A 218 -11.65 -1.60 -7.60
#